data_49463a7a2a0f752a3eeddda57c0c3594
#
_entry.id   49463a7a2a0f752a3eeddda57c0c3594
#
_cell.length_a   1.000
_cell.length_b   1.000
_cell.length_c   1.000
_cell.angle_alpha   90.00
_cell.angle_beta   90.00
_cell.angle_gamma   90.00
#
_symmetry.space_group_name_H-M   'P 1'
#
loop_
_entity.id
_entity.type
_entity.pdbx_description
1 polymer ?
#
loop_
_entity_poly.entity_id
_entity_poly.type
_entity_poly.pdbx_seq_one_letter_code
_entity_poly.pdbx_strand_id
1 'polypeptide(L)'
;HPATKVLGHPTGRILQGREGYEVDVHRLIDAMAEHIKDGQFKAIELNASPYRLDIDYRLCKYAKLMGVPVAISPDAHSMRGLTDVQYGVMTARKGWLEQGDVINSMSAEALAQQFALQ
;
A
#
# COMPACT_ATOMS: atom_id res chain seq x y z
N HIS A 1 -14.88 -6.78 -0.99
CA HIS A 1 -15.88 -6.13 -1.83
C HIS A 1 -15.25 -5.63 -3.13
N PRO A 2 -15.90 -5.78 -4.30
CA PRO A 2 -15.31 -5.38 -5.60
C PRO A 2 -14.95 -3.89 -5.69
N ALA A 3 -15.70 -3.02 -5.03
CA ALA A 3 -15.44 -1.58 -5.01
C ALA A 3 -14.22 -1.18 -4.17
N THR A 4 -13.76 -2.05 -3.26
CA THR A 4 -12.55 -1.79 -2.48
C THR A 4 -11.33 -2.00 -3.35
N LYS A 5 -10.62 -0.94 -3.69
CA LYS A 5 -9.42 -0.99 -4.57
C LYS A 5 -8.12 -0.92 -3.78
N VAL A 6 -8.05 -0.06 -2.78
CA VAL A 6 -6.86 0.11 -1.94
C VAL A 6 -7.22 -0.07 -0.47
N LEU A 7 -6.44 -0.87 0.26
CA LEU A 7 -6.56 -1.04 1.71
C LEU A 7 -5.58 -0.08 2.39
N GLY A 8 -6.12 0.97 3.03
CA GLY A 8 -5.34 2.02 3.69
C GLY A 8 -4.86 1.62 5.09
N HIS A 9 -3.64 2.07 5.48
CA HIS A 9 -3.00 1.87 6.79
C HIS A 9 -3.46 0.61 7.56
N PRO A 10 -3.18 -0.60 7.04
CA PRO A 10 -3.84 -1.84 7.48
C PRO A 10 -3.67 -2.18 8.95
N THR A 11 -2.56 -1.80 9.57
CA THR A 11 -2.33 -2.06 10.99
C THR A 11 -2.84 -0.94 11.89
N GLY A 12 -3.06 0.26 11.35
CA GLY A 12 -3.47 1.43 12.13
C GLY A 12 -2.45 1.87 13.19
N ARG A 13 -1.19 1.40 13.10
CA ARG A 13 -0.15 1.73 14.06
C ARG A 13 0.23 3.21 14.04
N ILE A 14 0.68 3.71 15.18
CA ILE A 14 1.36 4.99 15.32
C ILE A 14 2.69 4.73 16.03
N LEU A 15 3.80 4.93 15.34
CA LEU A 15 5.14 4.72 15.89
C LEU A 15 5.35 5.59 17.13
N GLN A 16 5.92 5.01 18.19
CA GLN A 16 6.11 5.63 19.48
C GLN A 16 4.83 6.12 20.19
N GLY A 17 3.66 5.75 19.71
CA GLY A 17 2.38 6.19 20.28
C GLY A 17 1.42 5.03 20.54
N ARG A 18 1.06 4.27 19.52
CA ARG A 18 0.05 3.21 19.61
C ARG A 18 0.49 2.00 18.79
N GLU A 19 0.43 0.84 19.41
CA GLU A 19 0.57 -0.42 18.66
C GLU A 19 -0.54 -0.54 17.60
N GLY A 20 -0.26 -1.33 16.57
CA GLY A 20 -1.24 -1.61 15.53
C GLY A 20 -2.38 -2.50 16.03
N TYR A 21 -3.43 -2.60 15.21
CA TYR A 21 -4.49 -3.57 15.45
C TYR A 21 -3.92 -4.98 15.40
N GLU A 22 -4.53 -5.89 16.14
CA GLU A 22 -4.25 -7.32 16.06
C GLU A 22 -4.83 -7.87 14.74
N VAL A 23 -4.05 -7.73 13.66
CA VAL A 23 -4.42 -8.12 12.30
C VAL A 23 -3.29 -8.91 11.65
N ASP A 24 -3.65 -10.03 11.03
CA ASP A 24 -2.72 -10.81 10.22
C ASP A 24 -2.63 -10.23 8.80
N VAL A 25 -1.63 -9.35 8.61
CA VAL A 25 -1.42 -8.67 7.32
C VAL A 25 -0.99 -9.64 6.21
N HIS A 26 -0.32 -10.76 6.54
CA HIS A 26 0.00 -11.78 5.53
C HIS A 26 -1.29 -12.38 4.96
N ARG A 27 -2.24 -12.75 5.80
CA ARG A 27 -3.55 -13.26 5.34
C ARG A 27 -4.34 -12.21 4.53
N LEU A 28 -4.22 -10.93 4.87
CA LEU A 28 -4.82 -9.86 4.06
C LEU A 28 -4.20 -9.81 2.66
N ILE A 29 -2.87 -9.87 2.58
CA ILE A 29 -2.15 -9.87 1.29
C ILE A 29 -2.52 -11.12 0.48
N ASP A 30 -2.58 -12.31 1.12
CA ASP A 30 -2.99 -13.55 0.46
C ASP A 30 -4.41 -13.43 -0.13
N ALA A 31 -5.36 -12.93 0.64
CA ALA A 31 -6.72 -12.70 0.17
C ALA A 31 -6.79 -11.70 -0.99
N MET A 32 -5.97 -10.64 -0.94
CA MET A 32 -5.87 -9.68 -2.05
C MET A 32 -5.30 -10.34 -3.30
N ALA A 33 -4.28 -11.18 -3.16
CA ALA A 33 -3.68 -11.92 -4.27
C ALA A 33 -4.70 -12.85 -4.95
N GLU A 34 -5.56 -13.55 -4.18
CA GLU A 34 -6.64 -14.37 -4.73
C GLU A 34 -7.64 -13.50 -5.53
N HIS A 35 -8.06 -12.36 -4.98
CA HIS A 35 -8.94 -11.45 -5.73
C HIS A 35 -8.31 -10.91 -7.01
N ILE A 36 -7.00 -10.70 -7.03
CA ILE A 36 -6.28 -10.29 -8.24
C ILE A 36 -6.29 -11.40 -9.29
N LYS A 37 -6.11 -12.66 -8.89
CA LYS A 37 -6.23 -13.83 -9.80
C LYS A 37 -7.63 -13.93 -10.42
N ASP A 38 -8.65 -13.53 -9.67
CA ASP A 38 -10.04 -13.46 -10.15
C ASP A 38 -10.33 -12.22 -11.01
N GLY A 39 -9.30 -11.49 -11.44
CA GLY A 39 -9.41 -10.32 -12.31
C GLY A 39 -9.79 -9.02 -11.62
N GLN A 40 -9.82 -8.98 -10.29
CA GLN A 40 -10.08 -7.75 -9.55
C GLN A 40 -8.79 -6.97 -9.29
N PHE A 41 -8.83 -5.65 -9.42
CA PHE A 41 -7.72 -4.81 -8.99
C PHE A 41 -7.75 -4.62 -7.47
N LYS A 42 -6.64 -4.90 -6.80
CA LYS A 42 -6.40 -4.65 -5.38
C LYS A 42 -5.00 -4.09 -5.18
N ALA A 43 -4.84 -3.20 -4.23
CA ALA A 43 -3.54 -2.69 -3.80
C ALA A 43 -3.54 -2.49 -2.28
N ILE A 44 -2.38 -2.62 -1.65
CA ILE A 44 -2.19 -2.33 -0.24
C ILE A 44 -1.45 -1.01 -0.07
N GLU A 45 -1.87 -0.18 0.88
CA GLU A 45 -1.18 1.08 1.15
C GLU A 45 0.13 0.85 1.90
N LEU A 46 1.17 1.56 1.48
CA LEU A 46 2.30 1.94 2.29
C LEU A 46 2.10 3.40 2.70
N ASN A 47 1.53 3.62 3.87
CA ASN A 47 1.35 4.94 4.43
C ASN A 47 2.72 5.52 4.80
N ALA A 48 3.09 6.62 4.15
CA ALA A 48 4.41 7.21 4.22
C ALA A 48 4.57 8.23 5.35
N SER A 49 3.50 8.50 6.12
CA SER A 49 3.64 9.35 7.30
C SER A 49 4.74 8.83 8.19
N PRO A 50 5.73 9.67 8.60
CA PRO A 50 6.81 9.24 9.48
C PRO A 50 6.31 8.77 10.85
N TYR A 51 5.07 9.12 11.21
CA TYR A 51 4.42 8.64 12.42
C TYR A 51 3.81 7.24 12.27
N ARG A 52 3.68 6.70 11.06
CA ARG A 52 3.05 5.41 10.79
C ARG A 52 4.00 4.42 10.12
N LEU A 53 4.47 4.73 8.91
CA LEU A 53 5.19 3.83 7.99
C LEU A 53 4.50 2.45 7.92
N ASP A 54 3.21 2.47 7.58
CA ASP A 54 2.31 1.32 7.61
C ASP A 54 1.89 0.97 6.17
N ILE A 55 2.29 -0.13 5.67
CA ILE A 55 2.84 -1.37 6.23
C ILE A 55 4.36 -1.33 6.42
N ASP A 56 4.88 -2.27 7.22
CA ASP A 56 6.32 -2.51 7.40
C ASP A 56 7.00 -2.94 6.08
N TYR A 57 8.27 -2.59 5.91
CA TYR A 57 9.03 -2.92 4.69
C TYR A 57 9.11 -4.43 4.39
N ARG A 58 9.07 -5.29 5.41
CA ARG A 58 9.04 -6.74 5.25
C ARG A 58 7.74 -7.22 4.60
N LEU A 59 6.64 -6.55 4.93
CA LEU A 59 5.33 -6.79 4.33
C LEU A 59 5.26 -6.25 2.89
N CYS A 60 5.98 -5.16 2.57
CA CYS A 60 6.15 -4.71 1.18
C CYS A 60 6.78 -5.80 0.32
N LYS A 61 7.87 -6.42 0.83
CA LYS A 61 8.50 -7.56 0.15
C LYS A 61 7.53 -8.72 -0.06
N TYR A 62 6.73 -9.03 0.95
CA TYR A 62 5.74 -10.11 0.85
C TYR A 62 4.65 -9.77 -0.17
N ALA A 63 4.13 -8.55 -0.16
CA ALA A 63 3.15 -8.09 -1.16
C ALA A 63 3.70 -8.27 -2.59
N LYS A 64 4.96 -7.87 -2.85
CA LYS A 64 5.62 -8.09 -4.13
C LYS A 64 5.65 -9.57 -4.51
N LEU A 65 6.05 -10.46 -3.59
CA LEU A 65 6.11 -11.91 -3.83
C LEU A 65 4.74 -12.49 -4.19
N MET A 66 3.67 -11.97 -3.60
CA MET A 66 2.30 -12.39 -3.85
C MET A 66 1.64 -11.69 -5.05
N GLY A 67 2.34 -10.75 -5.71
CA GLY A 67 1.81 -9.99 -6.85
C GLY A 67 0.77 -8.93 -6.46
N VAL A 68 0.78 -8.48 -5.21
CA VAL A 68 -0.10 -7.41 -4.73
C VAL A 68 0.62 -6.07 -4.85
N PRO A 69 0.16 -5.15 -5.71
CA PRO A 69 0.76 -3.84 -5.88
C PRO A 69 0.60 -2.96 -4.64
N VAL A 70 1.53 -2.04 -4.48
CA VAL A 70 1.59 -1.13 -3.33
C VAL A 70 1.24 0.30 -3.75
N ALA A 71 0.42 0.97 -2.95
CA ALA A 71 0.11 2.40 -3.07
C ALA A 71 0.90 3.18 -2.02
N ILE A 72 1.76 4.10 -2.42
CA ILE A 72 2.49 4.96 -1.47
C ILE A 72 1.69 6.26 -1.29
N SER A 73 1.24 6.52 -0.05
CA SER A 73 0.44 7.69 0.29
C SER A 73 1.07 8.45 1.46
N PRO A 74 1.23 9.79 1.38
CA PRO A 74 1.87 10.56 2.45
C PRO A 74 0.99 10.76 3.69
N ASP A 75 -0.33 10.50 3.60
CA ASP A 75 -1.29 10.80 4.69
C ASP A 75 -1.26 12.28 5.10
N ALA A 76 -1.08 13.16 4.11
CA ALA A 76 -0.82 14.58 4.32
C ALA A 76 -2.05 15.32 4.84
N HIS A 77 -1.88 16.05 5.95
CA HIS A 77 -2.88 16.93 6.55
C HIS A 77 -2.45 18.42 6.48
N SER A 78 -1.37 18.69 5.76
CA SER A 78 -0.82 20.02 5.49
C SER A 78 -0.01 20.00 4.20
N MET A 79 0.28 21.17 3.64
CA MET A 79 1.15 21.30 2.46
C MET A 79 2.52 20.65 2.68
N ARG A 80 3.09 20.82 3.87
CA ARG A 80 4.37 20.21 4.23
C ARG A 80 4.30 18.68 4.24
N GLY A 81 3.19 18.10 4.69
CA GLY A 81 3.01 16.65 4.76
C GLY A 81 3.04 15.96 3.39
N LEU A 82 2.82 16.69 2.29
CA LEU A 82 2.92 16.12 0.94
C LEU A 82 4.33 15.60 0.63
N THR A 83 5.37 16.18 1.24
CA THR A 83 6.76 15.74 1.07
C THR A 83 7.08 14.43 1.80
N ASP A 84 6.21 13.98 2.69
CA ASP A 84 6.42 12.76 3.47
C ASP A 84 6.39 11.49 2.59
N VAL A 85 5.91 11.59 1.35
CA VAL A 85 6.00 10.53 0.36
C VAL A 85 7.42 9.96 0.23
N GLN A 86 8.46 10.76 0.46
CA GLN A 86 9.86 10.32 0.44
C GLN A 86 10.15 9.20 1.43
N TYR A 87 9.54 9.21 2.62
CA TYR A 87 9.70 8.14 3.62
C TYR A 87 9.08 6.83 3.15
N GLY A 88 7.95 6.91 2.46
CA GLY A 88 7.33 5.75 1.81
C GLY A 88 8.22 5.17 0.72
N VAL A 89 8.81 6.00 -0.12
CA VAL A 89 9.75 5.56 -1.16
C VAL A 89 10.97 4.86 -0.54
N MET A 90 11.55 5.42 0.53
CA MET A 90 12.67 4.79 1.23
C MET A 90 12.28 3.44 1.84
N THR A 91 11.10 3.36 2.45
CA THR A 91 10.55 2.13 3.02
C THR A 91 10.29 1.08 1.93
N ALA A 92 9.69 1.48 0.81
CA ALA A 92 9.46 0.63 -0.34
C ALA A 92 10.76 0.04 -0.90
N ARG A 93 11.79 0.88 -1.08
CA ARG A 93 13.13 0.44 -1.53
C ARG A 93 13.76 -0.55 -0.54
N LYS A 94 13.65 -0.31 0.76
CA LYS A 94 14.10 -1.25 1.79
C LYS A 94 13.35 -2.58 1.71
N GLY A 95 12.08 -2.56 1.31
CA GLY A 95 11.24 -3.72 1.03
C GLY A 95 11.45 -4.36 -0.35
N TRP A 96 12.48 -3.92 -1.10
CA TRP A 96 12.82 -4.44 -2.44
C TRP A 96 11.75 -4.20 -3.50
N LEU A 97 10.89 -3.20 -3.31
CA LEU A 97 9.96 -2.78 -4.34
C LEU A 97 10.69 -2.03 -5.46
N GLU A 98 10.23 -2.27 -6.67
CA GLU A 98 10.62 -1.59 -7.89
C GLU A 98 9.47 -0.73 -8.41
N GLN A 99 9.74 0.07 -9.43
CA GLN A 99 8.73 0.96 -10.02
C GLN A 99 7.46 0.22 -10.44
N GLY A 100 7.58 -0.96 -11.02
CA GLY A 100 6.45 -1.76 -11.47
C GLY A 100 5.57 -2.34 -10.36
N ASP A 101 6.07 -2.36 -9.11
CA ASP A 101 5.33 -2.85 -7.95
C ASP A 101 4.45 -1.75 -7.31
N VAL A 102 4.62 -0.48 -7.75
CA VAL A 102 4.01 0.68 -7.11
C VAL A 102 3.01 1.36 -8.04
N ILE A 103 1.73 1.43 -7.64
CA ILE A 103 0.66 1.99 -8.48
C ILE A 103 0.84 3.48 -8.79
N ASN A 104 1.58 4.22 -7.95
CA ASN A 104 1.90 5.63 -8.18
C ASN A 104 2.73 5.87 -9.45
N SER A 105 3.36 4.83 -10.00
CA SER A 105 4.13 4.89 -11.25
C SER A 105 3.29 4.63 -12.50
N MET A 106 2.03 4.24 -12.33
CA MET A 106 1.10 4.02 -13.45
C MET A 106 0.69 5.36 -14.10
N SER A 107 0.36 5.33 -15.39
CA SER A 107 -0.29 6.49 -16.01
C SER A 107 -1.69 6.71 -15.44
N ALA A 108 -2.20 7.94 -15.55
CA ALA A 108 -3.55 8.25 -15.09
C ALA A 108 -4.62 7.40 -15.81
N GLU A 109 -4.42 7.15 -17.12
CA GLU A 109 -5.32 6.34 -17.92
C GLU A 109 -5.29 4.87 -17.48
N ALA A 110 -4.11 4.30 -17.24
CA ALA A 110 -3.95 2.92 -16.78
C ALA A 110 -4.58 2.75 -15.40
N LEU A 111 -4.35 3.70 -14.48
CA LEU A 111 -4.93 3.66 -13.14
C LEU A 111 -6.46 3.80 -13.19
N ALA A 112 -6.99 4.69 -14.03
CA ALA A 112 -8.43 4.86 -14.20
C ALA A 112 -9.10 3.57 -14.72
N GLN A 113 -8.47 2.87 -15.65
CA GLN A 113 -8.96 1.56 -16.12
C GLN A 113 -9.02 0.52 -15.00
N GLN A 114 -8.01 0.48 -14.12
CA GLN A 114 -7.99 -0.43 -12.97
C GLN A 114 -9.06 -0.09 -11.93
N PHE A 115 -9.38 1.21 -11.79
CA PHE A 115 -10.39 1.67 -10.82
C PHE A 115 -11.82 1.65 -11.38
N ALA A 116 -12.01 1.52 -12.68
CA ALA A 116 -13.33 1.33 -13.25
C ALA A 116 -14.04 0.15 -12.55
N LEU A 117 -15.27 0.37 -12.15
CA LEU A 117 -16.11 -0.71 -11.59
C LEU A 117 -16.32 -1.76 -12.68
N GLN A 118 -15.84 -2.94 -12.42
CA GLN A 118 -16.16 -4.14 -13.18
C GLN A 118 -17.48 -4.72 -12.68
#